data_67e338a42a7a1925f843c2a0d876be5b
#
_entry.id   67e338a42a7a1925f843c2a0d876be5b
#
_cell.length_a   1.000
_cell.length_b   1.000
_cell.length_c   1.000
_cell.angle_alpha   90.00
_cell.angle_beta   90.00
_cell.angle_gamma   90.00
#
_symmetry.space_group_name_H-M   'P 1'
#
loop_
_entity.id
_entity.type
_entity.pdbx_description
1 polymer ?
#
loop_
_entity_poly.entity_id
_entity_poly.type
_entity_poly.pdbx_seq_one_letter_code
_entity_poly.pdbx_strand_id
1 'polypeptide(L)'
;MVSKLWKNYDASSAYDGYFTEDNKLRKHATIISGILERHGKKKLQEIEKNCQSTISSRGINFRVYAANNRAEEKKWPLDIIPRIIPKTQWNKVSKGLKQRVTALNLFI
;
A
#
# COMPACT_ATOMS: atom_id res chain seq x y z
N MET A 1 -8.24 21.58 -7.78
CA MET A 1 -8.86 21.66 -6.43
C MET A 1 -8.46 20.44 -5.65
N VAL A 2 -7.76 20.57 -4.54
CA VAL A 2 -7.43 19.41 -3.68
C VAL A 2 -8.74 18.95 -3.04
N SER A 3 -9.07 17.66 -3.20
CA SER A 3 -10.32 17.13 -2.70
C SER A 3 -10.38 17.12 -1.17
N LYS A 4 -11.62 17.05 -0.62
CA LYS A 4 -11.83 16.97 0.83
C LYS A 4 -11.12 15.79 1.50
N LEU A 5 -10.89 14.70 0.77
CA LEU A 5 -10.23 13.50 1.29
C LEU A 5 -8.75 13.77 1.63
N TRP A 6 -8.07 14.55 0.80
CA TRP A 6 -6.62 14.82 0.89
C TRP A 6 -6.27 16.18 1.48
N LYS A 7 -7.26 16.93 1.99
CA LYS A 7 -7.11 18.35 2.39
C LYS A 7 -5.98 18.63 3.38
N ASN A 8 -5.67 17.68 4.26
CA ASN A 8 -4.65 17.83 5.31
C ASN A 8 -3.49 16.84 5.10
N TYR A 9 -3.37 16.27 3.91
CA TYR A 9 -2.30 15.33 3.60
C TYR A 9 -1.07 16.10 3.10
N ASP A 10 0.08 15.84 3.72
CA ASP A 10 1.37 16.41 3.34
C ASP A 10 2.30 15.31 2.80
N ALA A 11 2.68 15.45 1.53
CA ALA A 11 3.57 14.53 0.83
C ALA A 11 5.02 15.04 0.75
N SER A 12 5.35 16.15 1.43
CA SER A 12 6.65 16.82 1.26
C SER A 12 7.82 16.12 1.95
N SER A 13 7.55 15.26 2.95
CA SER A 13 8.61 14.67 3.80
C SER A 13 9.26 13.41 3.23
N ALA A 14 8.63 12.75 2.24
CA ALA A 14 9.12 11.50 1.66
C ALA A 14 8.52 11.26 0.25
N TYR A 15 9.06 10.27 -0.47
CA TYR A 15 8.45 9.87 -1.74
C TYR A 15 7.03 9.34 -1.52
N ASP A 16 6.07 10.01 -2.13
CA ASP A 16 4.67 9.61 -2.14
C ASP A 16 4.24 9.07 -3.51
N GLY A 17 3.46 7.98 -3.51
CA GLY A 17 2.99 7.34 -4.75
C GLY A 17 1.83 8.07 -5.44
N TYR A 18 1.09 8.88 -4.69
CA TYR A 18 -0.07 9.65 -5.17
C TYR A 18 0.26 11.10 -5.49
N PHE A 19 1.14 11.72 -4.70
CA PHE A 19 1.43 13.14 -4.80
C PHE A 19 2.90 13.41 -5.12
N THR A 20 3.16 14.55 -5.72
CA THR A 20 4.50 15.12 -5.85
C THR A 20 4.87 15.87 -4.58
N GLU A 21 6.13 16.28 -4.45
CA GLU A 21 6.60 17.14 -3.35
C GLU A 21 5.84 18.48 -3.27
N ASP A 22 5.32 18.97 -4.40
CA ASP A 22 4.45 20.15 -4.47
C ASP A 22 2.97 19.86 -4.15
N ASN A 23 2.66 18.70 -3.56
CA ASN A 23 1.29 18.25 -3.28
C ASN A 23 0.36 18.20 -4.51
N LYS A 24 0.92 17.96 -5.70
CA LYS A 24 0.14 17.75 -6.94
C LYS A 24 -0.08 16.27 -7.18
N LEU A 25 -1.32 15.89 -7.50
CA LEU A 25 -1.67 14.51 -7.80
C LEU A 25 -0.89 13.99 -9.02
N ARG A 26 -0.22 12.85 -8.87
CA ARG A 26 0.50 12.20 -9.98
C ARG A 26 -0.46 11.65 -11.03
N LYS A 27 -0.11 11.76 -12.30
CA LYS A 27 -0.95 11.31 -13.41
C LYS A 27 -1.46 9.87 -13.27
N HIS A 28 -0.62 8.95 -12.82
CA HIS A 28 -1.00 7.54 -12.65
C HIS A 28 -1.91 7.29 -11.44
N ALA A 29 -2.00 8.21 -10.50
CA ALA A 29 -2.85 8.13 -9.33
C ALA A 29 -4.26 8.70 -9.54
N THR A 30 -4.49 9.41 -10.65
CA THR A 30 -5.73 10.18 -10.90
C THR A 30 -6.99 9.31 -10.85
N ILE A 31 -6.97 8.14 -11.49
CA ILE A 31 -8.14 7.25 -11.55
C ILE A 31 -8.49 6.73 -10.16
N ILE A 32 -7.50 6.21 -9.44
CA ILE A 32 -7.73 5.62 -8.11
C ILE A 32 -8.11 6.71 -7.10
N SER A 33 -7.44 7.87 -7.13
CA SER A 33 -7.81 9.00 -6.28
C SER A 33 -9.28 9.40 -6.51
N GLY A 34 -9.74 9.47 -7.75
CA GLY A 34 -11.14 9.76 -8.06
C GLY A 34 -12.11 8.69 -7.55
N ILE A 35 -11.71 7.41 -7.53
CA ILE A 35 -12.52 6.34 -6.94
C ILE A 35 -12.60 6.50 -5.42
N LEU A 36 -11.47 6.71 -4.74
CA LEU A 36 -11.41 6.92 -3.30
C LEU A 36 -12.24 8.12 -2.85
N GLU A 37 -12.17 9.22 -3.61
CA GLU A 37 -12.94 10.43 -3.35
C GLU A 37 -14.45 10.20 -3.46
N ARG A 38 -14.91 9.44 -4.45
CA ARG A 38 -16.33 9.10 -4.61
C ARG A 38 -16.88 8.28 -3.44
N HIS A 39 -16.07 7.40 -2.87
CA HIS A 39 -16.46 6.64 -1.69
C HIS A 39 -16.51 7.52 -0.44
N GLY A 40 -15.60 8.46 -0.30
CA GLY A 40 -15.47 9.31 0.86
C GLY A 40 -14.98 8.59 2.11
N LYS A 41 -14.56 9.36 3.12
CA LYS A 41 -13.90 8.86 4.33
C LYS A 41 -14.71 7.79 5.09
N LYS A 42 -16.02 8.04 5.28
CA LYS A 42 -16.88 7.09 6.03
C LYS A 42 -16.95 5.71 5.37
N LYS A 43 -17.14 5.68 4.04
CA LYS A 43 -17.23 4.41 3.30
C LYS A 43 -15.89 3.69 3.27
N LEU A 44 -14.79 4.40 3.14
CA LEU A 44 -13.45 3.81 3.20
C LEU A 44 -13.18 3.17 4.56
N GLN A 45 -13.56 3.82 5.68
CA GLN A 45 -13.43 3.24 7.02
C GLN A 45 -14.30 1.98 7.21
N GLU A 46 -15.50 1.96 6.63
CA GLU A 46 -16.35 0.76 6.63
C GLU A 46 -15.70 -0.39 5.85
N ILE A 47 -15.17 -0.11 4.66
CA ILE A 47 -14.44 -1.08 3.84
C ILE A 47 -13.24 -1.64 4.61
N GLU A 48 -12.45 -0.79 5.24
CA GLU A 48 -11.29 -1.20 6.05
C GLU A 48 -11.70 -2.18 7.17
N LYS A 49 -12.74 -1.85 7.93
CA LYS A 49 -13.28 -2.74 9.00
C LYS A 49 -13.74 -4.08 8.43
N ASN A 50 -14.44 -4.07 7.30
CA ASN A 50 -14.93 -5.29 6.66
C ASN A 50 -13.76 -6.16 6.14
N CYS A 51 -12.73 -5.56 5.56
CA CYS A 51 -11.53 -6.25 5.15
C CYS A 51 -10.80 -6.89 6.34
N GLN A 52 -10.60 -6.15 7.42
CA GLN A 52 -9.96 -6.66 8.64
C GLN A 52 -10.76 -7.80 9.27
N SER A 53 -12.10 -7.68 9.34
CA SER A 53 -12.98 -8.74 9.83
C SER A 53 -12.87 -9.99 8.96
N THR A 54 -12.88 -9.84 7.63
CA THR A 54 -12.75 -10.96 6.69
C THR A 54 -11.41 -11.67 6.82
N ILE A 55 -10.32 -10.92 6.93
CA ILE A 55 -8.97 -11.49 7.12
C ILE A 55 -8.91 -12.29 8.42
N SER A 56 -9.41 -11.71 9.52
CA SER A 56 -9.42 -12.37 10.82
C SER A 56 -10.29 -13.63 10.82
N SER A 57 -11.48 -13.60 10.22
CA SER A 57 -12.38 -14.76 10.15
C SER A 57 -11.82 -15.91 9.30
N ARG A 58 -10.93 -15.60 8.36
CA ARG A 58 -10.24 -16.61 7.53
C ARG A 58 -8.96 -17.13 8.18
N GLY A 59 -8.64 -16.71 9.41
CA GLY A 59 -7.43 -17.15 10.12
C GLY A 59 -6.13 -16.67 9.50
N ILE A 60 -6.15 -15.58 8.71
CA ILE A 60 -4.95 -15.00 8.10
C ILE A 60 -4.27 -14.11 9.14
N ASN A 61 -3.56 -14.75 10.06
CA ASN A 61 -2.83 -14.11 11.15
C ASN A 61 -1.36 -14.53 11.07
N PHE A 62 -0.48 -13.80 11.74
CA PHE A 62 0.90 -14.19 11.91
C PHE A 62 1.30 -14.18 13.39
N ARG A 63 2.21 -15.05 13.75
CA ARG A 63 2.74 -15.13 15.11
C ARG A 63 4.04 -14.37 15.20
N VAL A 64 4.12 -13.48 16.17
CA VAL A 64 5.35 -12.77 16.52
C VAL A 64 5.84 -13.34 17.85
N TYR A 65 7.10 -13.77 17.88
CA TYR A 65 7.74 -14.16 19.12
C TYR A 65 8.27 -12.90 19.81
N ALA A 66 7.64 -12.55 20.92
CA ALA A 66 8.12 -11.47 21.79
C ALA A 66 9.40 -11.90 22.52
N ALA A 67 10.13 -10.94 23.09
CA ALA A 67 11.39 -11.18 23.80
C ALA A 67 11.28 -12.17 24.99
N ASN A 68 10.05 -12.44 25.46
CA ASN A 68 9.72 -13.41 26.51
C ASN A 68 9.39 -14.82 25.97
N ASN A 69 9.69 -15.13 24.72
CA ASN A 69 9.34 -16.38 24.03
C ASN A 69 7.84 -16.74 23.98
N ARG A 70 6.94 -15.81 24.28
CA ARG A 70 5.51 -16.01 24.08
C ARG A 70 5.14 -15.64 22.66
N ALA A 71 4.45 -16.55 21.96
CA ALA A 71 3.90 -16.30 20.65
C ALA A 71 2.65 -15.42 20.80
N GLU A 72 2.71 -14.20 20.27
CA GLU A 72 1.54 -13.31 20.15
C GLU A 72 0.98 -13.41 18.75
N GLU A 73 -0.31 -13.67 18.65
CA GLU A 73 -1.02 -13.67 17.37
C GLU A 73 -1.35 -12.24 16.99
N LYS A 74 -0.84 -11.78 15.85
CA LYS A 74 -1.12 -10.45 15.30
C LYS A 74 -1.93 -10.55 14.02
N LYS A 75 -2.88 -9.66 13.87
CA LYS A 75 -3.65 -9.52 12.64
C LYS A 75 -2.76 -9.04 11.51
N TRP A 76 -2.99 -9.56 10.31
CA TRP A 76 -2.30 -9.07 9.12
C TRP A 76 -2.71 -7.63 8.83
N PRO A 77 -1.77 -6.67 8.80
CA PRO A 77 -2.10 -5.29 8.46
C PRO A 77 -2.43 -5.19 6.97
N LEU A 78 -3.61 -4.68 6.66
CA LEU A 78 -4.04 -4.40 5.30
C LEU A 78 -4.31 -2.92 5.15
N ASP A 79 -3.66 -2.28 4.20
CA ASP A 79 -4.00 -0.94 3.75
C ASP A 79 -4.99 -1.03 2.59
N ILE A 80 -6.12 -0.35 2.69
CA ILE A 80 -7.15 -0.30 1.66
C ILE A 80 -6.81 0.67 0.53
N ILE A 81 -5.82 1.54 0.73
CA ILE A 81 -5.33 2.47 -0.28
C ILE A 81 -4.19 1.79 -1.06
N PRO A 82 -4.43 1.34 -2.30
CA PRO A 82 -3.44 0.55 -3.03
C PRO A 82 -2.25 1.41 -3.44
N ARG A 83 -1.04 0.87 -3.29
CA ARG A 83 0.14 1.48 -3.90
C ARG A 83 0.11 1.28 -5.42
N ILE A 84 0.22 2.36 -6.17
CA ILE A 84 0.20 2.32 -7.62
C ILE A 84 1.63 2.34 -8.15
N ILE A 85 1.95 1.34 -8.98
CA ILE A 85 3.24 1.26 -9.66
C ILE A 85 2.98 1.43 -11.16
N PRO A 86 3.41 2.53 -11.79
CA PRO A 86 3.23 2.73 -13.23
C PRO A 86 3.96 1.64 -14.03
N LYS A 87 3.42 1.29 -15.19
CA LYS A 87 4.01 0.26 -16.07
C LYS A 87 5.48 0.51 -16.41
N THR A 88 5.85 1.76 -16.64
CA THR A 88 7.24 2.15 -16.91
C THR A 88 8.17 1.86 -15.74
N GLN A 89 7.74 2.18 -14.53
CA GLN A 89 8.48 1.88 -13.30
C GLN A 89 8.53 0.37 -13.05
N TRP A 90 7.41 -0.33 -13.21
CA TRP A 90 7.37 -1.79 -13.07
C TRP A 90 8.29 -2.51 -14.05
N ASN A 91 8.34 -2.10 -15.31
CA ASN A 91 9.24 -2.67 -16.31
C ASN A 91 10.71 -2.54 -15.89
N LYS A 92 11.11 -1.38 -15.35
CA LYS A 92 12.46 -1.17 -14.83
C LYS A 92 12.77 -2.06 -13.62
N VAL A 93 11.88 -2.10 -12.65
CA VAL A 93 12.03 -2.89 -11.42
C VAL A 93 12.06 -4.38 -11.74
N SER A 94 11.11 -4.88 -12.55
CA SER A 94 11.02 -6.31 -12.91
C SER A 94 12.25 -6.79 -13.70
N LYS A 95 12.77 -5.96 -14.62
CA LYS A 95 14.02 -6.27 -15.33
C LYS A 95 15.20 -6.40 -14.36
N GLY A 96 15.34 -5.47 -13.42
CA GLY A 96 16.40 -5.52 -12.42
C GLY A 96 16.26 -6.71 -11.45
N LEU A 97 15.05 -7.06 -11.04
CA LEU A 97 14.78 -8.23 -10.19
C LEU A 97 15.12 -9.54 -10.92
N LYS A 98 14.68 -9.69 -12.18
CA LYS A 98 15.02 -10.86 -13.00
C LYS A 98 16.53 -11.05 -13.15
N GLN A 99 17.26 -9.97 -13.40
CA GLN A 99 18.73 -10.00 -13.48
C GLN A 99 19.36 -10.48 -12.17
N ARG A 100 18.90 -9.98 -11.02
CA ARG A 100 19.42 -10.38 -9.69
C ARG A 100 19.12 -11.83 -9.38
N VAL A 101 17.89 -12.30 -9.67
CA VAL A 101 17.50 -13.71 -9.45
C VAL A 101 18.34 -14.61 -10.34
N THR A 102 18.56 -14.26 -11.61
CA THR A 102 19.42 -15.02 -12.51
C THR A 102 20.85 -15.11 -11.98
N ALA A 103 21.41 -13.99 -11.53
CA ALA A 103 22.76 -13.97 -10.95
C ALA A 103 22.87 -14.84 -9.68
N LEU A 104 21.89 -14.77 -8.79
CA LEU A 104 21.82 -15.63 -7.59
C LEU A 104 21.76 -17.11 -7.95
N ASN A 105 20.93 -17.49 -8.92
CA ASN A 105 20.81 -18.87 -9.36
C ASN A 105 22.08 -19.43 -9.99
N LEU A 106 22.90 -18.58 -10.60
CA LEU A 106 24.21 -18.99 -11.14
C LEU A 106 25.30 -19.09 -10.06
N PHE A 107 25.06 -18.45 -8.89
CA PHE A 107 25.99 -18.46 -7.78
C PHE A 107 25.80 -19.68 -6.87
N ILE A 108 24.57 -20.20 -6.77
CA ILE A 108 24.20 -21.41 -5.99
C ILE A 108 24.49 -22.67 -6.82
#